data_142499282292896d30357340ae2e5195
#
_entry.id   142499282292896d30357340ae2e5195
#
_cell.length_a   1.000
_cell.length_b   1.000
_cell.length_c   1.000
_cell.angle_alpha   90.00
_cell.angle_beta   90.00
_cell.angle_gamma   90.00
#
_symmetry.space_group_name_H-M   'P 1'
#
loop_
_entity.id
_entity.type
_entity.pdbx_description
1 polymer ?
#
loop_
_entity_poly.entity_id
_entity_poly.type
_entity_poly.pdbx_seq_one_letter_code
_entity_poly.pdbx_strand_id
1 'polypeptide(L)'
;MFLYFLRHASAGQQLSSAKKDEKRGLDKDGIEQCGYIGRALAALGVQVEIIVSSPLKRATQTAALVGNEMGHEGKLVTESALRPQANFSEFQKLLEKYARQDSILLVGHNPNLREFLGRVISDSGCEAVVELKKGAVAKVEMRRNSGSLSWCITPRILRTLHAAATESSRPKTSRK
;
A
#
# COMPACT_ATOMS: atom_id res chain seq x y z
N MET A 1 -13.54 2.30 11.02
CA MET A 1 -12.08 2.08 10.85
C MET A 1 -11.77 2.07 9.36
N PHE A 2 -10.68 2.73 8.95
CA PHE A 2 -10.19 2.70 7.57
C PHE A 2 -8.94 1.82 7.46
N LEU A 3 -8.92 0.92 6.49
CA LEU A 3 -7.75 0.13 6.14
C LEU A 3 -7.20 0.56 4.77
N TYR A 4 -5.91 0.79 4.72
CA TYR A 4 -5.20 1.08 3.48
C TYR A 4 -4.28 -0.10 3.17
N PHE A 5 -4.59 -0.86 2.12
CA PHE A 5 -3.80 -2.00 1.68
C PHE A 5 -2.77 -1.55 0.64
N LEU A 6 -1.51 -1.50 1.02
CA LEU A 6 -0.41 -1.09 0.16
C LEU A 6 0.50 -2.29 -0.15
N ARG A 7 0.52 -2.73 -1.40
CA ARG A 7 1.54 -3.69 -1.82
C ARG A 7 2.89 -3.01 -1.91
N HIS A 8 3.96 -3.65 -1.40
CA HIS A 8 5.31 -3.10 -1.52
C HIS A 8 5.62 -2.66 -2.96
N ALA A 9 6.40 -1.60 -3.11
CA ALA A 9 6.83 -1.03 -4.39
C ALA A 9 7.85 -1.93 -5.11
N SER A 10 8.29 -1.55 -6.31
CA SER A 10 9.22 -2.35 -7.10
C SER A 10 10.52 -2.64 -6.33
N ALA A 11 11.00 -3.86 -6.46
CA ALA A 11 12.20 -4.35 -5.79
C ALA A 11 13.02 -5.29 -6.71
N GLY A 12 12.93 -5.08 -8.03
CA GLY A 12 13.62 -5.91 -9.00
C GLY A 12 13.11 -7.35 -9.06
N GLN A 13 13.96 -8.24 -9.53
CA GLN A 13 13.67 -9.66 -9.66
C GLN A 13 13.83 -10.40 -8.33
N GLN A 14 13.03 -11.44 -8.15
CA GLN A 14 13.12 -12.31 -6.99
C GLN A 14 14.46 -13.07 -7.02
N LEU A 15 15.09 -13.18 -5.85
CA LEU A 15 16.36 -13.89 -5.69
C LEU A 15 16.10 -15.39 -5.42
N SER A 16 16.98 -16.25 -5.89
CA SER A 16 16.87 -17.71 -5.73
C SER A 16 16.94 -18.18 -4.28
N SER A 17 17.70 -17.46 -3.43
CA SER A 17 17.80 -17.76 -2.01
C SER A 17 16.75 -16.99 -1.21
N ALA A 18 15.86 -17.68 -0.49
CA ALA A 18 14.86 -17.07 0.37
C ALA A 18 15.45 -16.06 1.38
N LYS A 19 16.56 -16.42 2.03
CA LYS A 19 17.27 -15.56 2.99
C LYS A 19 17.83 -14.28 2.36
N LYS A 20 18.30 -14.34 1.10
CA LYS A 20 18.75 -13.17 0.33
C LYS A 20 17.53 -12.35 -0.14
N ASP A 21 16.45 -13.01 -0.55
CA ASP A 21 15.23 -12.34 -1.02
C ASP A 21 14.53 -11.56 0.10
N GLU A 22 14.58 -12.01 1.34
CA GLU A 22 14.08 -11.25 2.49
C GLU A 22 14.79 -9.90 2.66
N LYS A 23 16.10 -9.86 2.37
CA LYS A 23 16.96 -8.68 2.46
C LYS A 23 16.93 -7.81 1.20
N ARG A 24 16.24 -8.23 0.15
CA ARG A 24 16.10 -7.48 -1.09
C ARG A 24 15.32 -6.18 -0.86
N GLY A 25 16.00 -5.06 -1.12
CA GLY A 25 15.42 -3.72 -0.99
C GLY A 25 14.67 -3.28 -2.25
N LEU A 26 14.14 -2.07 -2.21
CA LEU A 26 13.55 -1.42 -3.36
C LEU A 26 14.61 -1.11 -4.43
N ASP A 27 14.21 -1.18 -5.69
CA ASP A 27 14.96 -0.62 -6.81
C ASP A 27 14.63 0.87 -7.02
N LYS A 28 15.25 1.49 -8.03
CA LYS A 28 15.03 2.91 -8.35
C LYS A 28 13.57 3.21 -8.66
N ASP A 29 12.91 2.33 -9.43
CA ASP A 29 11.48 2.48 -9.74
C ASP A 29 10.62 2.39 -8.48
N GLY A 30 10.97 1.51 -7.54
CA GLY A 30 10.25 1.36 -6.28
C GLY A 30 10.34 2.60 -5.40
N ILE A 31 11.50 3.24 -5.34
CA ILE A 31 11.68 4.50 -4.59
C ILE A 31 10.81 5.60 -5.22
N GLU A 32 10.82 5.72 -6.55
CA GLU A 32 9.98 6.69 -7.27
C GLU A 32 8.48 6.42 -7.06
N GLN A 33 8.06 5.14 -7.11
CA GLN A 33 6.69 4.74 -6.81
C GLN A 33 6.25 5.17 -5.41
N CYS A 34 7.11 5.01 -4.40
CA CYS A 34 6.81 5.45 -3.04
C CYS A 34 6.58 6.96 -2.97
N GLY A 35 7.37 7.76 -3.67
CA GLY A 35 7.19 9.20 -3.75
C GLY A 35 5.83 9.59 -4.37
N TYR A 36 5.42 8.96 -5.48
CA TYR A 36 4.10 9.22 -6.07
C TYR A 36 2.96 8.84 -5.13
N ILE A 37 3.05 7.65 -4.51
CA ILE A 37 1.99 7.16 -3.61
C ILE A 37 1.90 8.04 -2.36
N GLY A 38 3.02 8.36 -1.71
CA GLY A 38 3.01 9.17 -0.48
C GLY A 38 2.43 10.56 -0.72
N ARG A 39 2.88 11.26 -1.77
CA ARG A 39 2.32 12.56 -2.15
C ARG A 39 0.84 12.50 -2.51
N ALA A 40 0.40 11.44 -3.19
CA ALA A 40 -1.02 11.28 -3.50
C ALA A 40 -1.85 11.06 -2.24
N LEU A 41 -1.37 10.24 -1.28
CA LEU A 41 -2.05 10.03 -0.01
C LEU A 41 -2.14 11.34 0.80
N ALA A 42 -1.05 12.12 0.83
CA ALA A 42 -1.05 13.45 1.46
C ALA A 42 -2.07 14.40 0.79
N ALA A 43 -2.09 14.47 -0.53
CA ALA A 43 -3.02 15.32 -1.30
C ALA A 43 -4.49 14.89 -1.12
N LEU A 44 -4.75 13.61 -0.89
CA LEU A 44 -6.07 13.07 -0.56
C LEU A 44 -6.46 13.28 0.92
N GLY A 45 -5.62 13.94 1.71
CA GLY A 45 -5.85 14.15 3.14
C GLY A 45 -5.85 12.85 3.96
N VAL A 46 -5.17 11.82 3.48
CA VAL A 46 -5.10 10.54 4.20
C VAL A 46 -4.20 10.69 5.41
N GLN A 47 -4.79 10.50 6.57
CA GLN A 47 -4.06 10.38 7.84
C GLN A 47 -4.28 8.97 8.39
N VAL A 48 -3.20 8.33 8.83
CA VAL A 48 -3.24 7.02 9.48
C VAL A 48 -2.60 7.11 10.86
N GLU A 49 -3.19 6.43 11.83
CA GLU A 49 -2.66 6.41 13.20
C GLU A 49 -1.44 5.51 13.34
N ILE A 50 -1.38 4.47 12.50
CA ILE A 50 -0.29 3.50 12.52
C ILE A 50 -0.01 2.95 11.13
N ILE A 51 1.27 2.72 10.85
CA ILE A 51 1.72 1.96 9.69
C ILE A 51 2.18 0.58 10.16
N VAL A 52 1.56 -0.47 9.65
CA VAL A 52 1.88 -1.87 9.95
C VAL A 52 2.48 -2.51 8.70
N SER A 53 3.71 -3.00 8.78
CA SER A 53 4.45 -3.53 7.64
C SER A 53 4.85 -4.98 7.83
N SER A 54 4.93 -5.73 6.74
CA SER A 54 5.73 -6.96 6.71
C SER A 54 7.17 -6.66 7.11
N PRO A 55 7.87 -7.56 7.83
CA PRO A 55 9.26 -7.35 8.22
C PRO A 55 10.28 -7.46 7.07
N LEU A 56 9.85 -7.83 5.84
CA LEU A 56 10.75 -7.94 4.68
C LEU A 56 11.20 -6.54 4.23
N LYS A 57 12.50 -6.40 3.92
CA LYS A 57 13.15 -5.11 3.65
C LYS A 57 12.40 -4.24 2.63
N ARG A 58 11.92 -4.81 1.52
CA ARG A 58 11.14 -4.06 0.50
C ARG A 58 9.84 -3.48 1.04
N ALA A 59 9.18 -4.16 1.98
CA ALA A 59 7.94 -3.67 2.60
C ALA A 59 8.24 -2.58 3.64
N THR A 60 9.24 -2.78 4.51
CA THR A 60 9.63 -1.77 5.49
C THR A 60 10.14 -0.49 4.84
N GLN A 61 10.91 -0.60 3.75
CA GLN A 61 11.33 0.57 2.97
C GLN A 61 10.14 1.29 2.30
N THR A 62 9.18 0.52 1.73
CA THR A 62 7.96 1.11 1.17
C THR A 62 7.19 1.86 2.27
N ALA A 63 6.99 1.23 3.43
CA ALA A 63 6.29 1.82 4.56
C ALA A 63 6.94 3.11 5.06
N ALA A 64 8.27 3.10 5.21
CA ALA A 64 9.02 4.26 5.66
C ALA A 64 8.98 5.43 4.65
N LEU A 65 9.22 5.14 3.36
CA LEU A 65 9.23 6.18 2.33
C LEU A 65 7.84 6.78 2.10
N VAL A 66 6.80 5.94 2.02
CA VAL A 66 5.42 6.42 1.87
C VAL A 66 4.97 7.18 3.12
N GLY A 67 5.28 6.68 4.32
CA GLY A 67 4.99 7.36 5.58
C GLY A 67 5.64 8.74 5.64
N ASN A 68 6.91 8.85 5.29
CA ASN A 68 7.63 10.13 5.27
C ASN A 68 7.01 11.11 4.26
N GLU A 69 6.73 10.67 3.03
CA GLU A 69 6.14 11.51 1.98
C GLU A 69 4.70 11.98 2.32
N MET A 70 3.94 11.20 3.08
CA MET A 70 2.61 11.61 3.53
C MET A 70 2.61 12.38 4.86
N GLY A 71 3.78 12.64 5.45
CA GLY A 71 3.89 13.36 6.71
C GLY A 71 3.43 12.58 7.94
N HIS A 72 3.58 11.24 7.92
CA HIS A 72 3.18 10.40 9.05
C HIS A 72 4.18 10.51 10.21
N GLU A 73 3.71 11.00 11.34
CA GLU A 73 4.50 11.12 12.58
C GLU A 73 4.22 9.99 13.60
N GLY A 74 3.30 9.09 13.25
CA GLY A 74 2.88 8.00 14.12
C GLY A 74 3.85 6.80 14.12
N LYS A 75 3.39 5.68 14.70
CA LYS A 75 4.19 4.46 14.80
C LYS A 75 4.25 3.70 13.47
N LEU A 76 5.45 3.21 13.12
CA LEU A 76 5.67 2.18 12.12
C LEU A 76 6.12 0.91 12.83
N VAL A 77 5.34 -0.16 12.69
CA VAL A 77 5.61 -1.46 13.32
C VAL A 77 5.68 -2.57 12.29
N THR A 78 6.34 -3.67 12.62
CA THR A 78 6.40 -4.85 11.74
C THR A 78 5.61 -6.01 12.33
N GLU A 79 4.85 -6.71 11.47
CA GLU A 79 4.01 -7.84 11.84
C GLU A 79 4.19 -9.01 10.87
N SER A 80 4.39 -10.20 11.41
CA SER A 80 4.57 -11.41 10.61
C SER A 80 3.32 -11.80 9.83
N ALA A 81 2.13 -11.39 10.28
CA ALA A 81 0.86 -11.58 9.59
C ALA A 81 0.77 -10.90 8.22
N LEU A 82 1.75 -10.04 7.87
CA LEU A 82 1.88 -9.42 6.54
C LEU A 82 3.01 -10.02 5.69
N ARG A 83 3.67 -11.09 6.14
CA ARG A 83 4.66 -11.85 5.32
C ARG A 83 3.97 -12.56 4.15
N PRO A 84 4.70 -12.89 3.06
CA PRO A 84 4.13 -13.60 1.89
C PRO A 84 3.48 -14.96 2.21
N GLN A 85 3.85 -15.58 3.32
CA GLN A 85 3.37 -16.90 3.74
C GLN A 85 2.22 -16.82 4.77
N ALA A 86 1.89 -15.63 5.26
CA ALA A 86 0.84 -15.45 6.25
C ALA A 86 -0.54 -15.82 5.68
N ASN A 87 -1.39 -16.37 6.52
CA ASN A 87 -2.75 -16.75 6.18
C ASN A 87 -3.78 -15.73 6.70
N PHE A 88 -5.04 -15.90 6.27
CA PHE A 88 -6.10 -14.94 6.62
C PHE A 88 -6.43 -14.93 8.12
N SER A 89 -6.29 -16.08 8.83
CA SER A 89 -6.52 -16.12 10.28
C SER A 89 -5.49 -15.30 11.06
N GLU A 90 -4.22 -15.32 10.63
CA GLU A 90 -3.17 -14.46 11.19
C GLU A 90 -3.46 -12.98 10.93
N PHE A 91 -3.97 -12.66 9.74
CA PHE A 91 -4.39 -11.31 9.39
C PHE A 91 -5.59 -10.84 10.22
N GLN A 92 -6.58 -11.70 10.48
CA GLN A 92 -7.72 -11.38 11.36
C GLN A 92 -7.24 -11.03 12.79
N LYS A 93 -6.34 -11.83 13.35
CA LYS A 93 -5.73 -11.55 14.67
C LYS A 93 -4.96 -10.22 14.67
N LEU A 94 -4.30 -9.87 13.58
CA LEU A 94 -3.67 -8.56 13.42
C LEU A 94 -4.71 -7.44 13.46
N LEU A 95 -5.82 -7.57 12.76
CA LEU A 95 -6.89 -6.56 12.80
C LEU A 95 -7.51 -6.43 14.19
N GLU A 96 -7.70 -7.54 14.91
CA GLU A 96 -8.17 -7.55 16.30
C GLU A 96 -7.18 -6.82 17.23
N LYS A 97 -5.87 -7.06 17.06
CA LYS A 97 -4.80 -6.40 17.82
C LYS A 97 -4.84 -4.87 17.68
N TYR A 98 -5.19 -4.39 16.50
CA TYR A 98 -5.25 -2.96 16.19
C TYR A 98 -6.67 -2.41 16.07
N ALA A 99 -7.68 -3.11 16.62
CA ALA A 99 -9.09 -2.74 16.50
C ALA A 99 -9.46 -1.38 17.13
N ARG A 100 -8.58 -0.81 17.96
CA ARG A 100 -8.77 0.53 18.57
C ARG A 100 -8.29 1.67 17.67
N GLN A 101 -7.63 1.37 16.57
CA GLN A 101 -7.14 2.37 15.62
C GLN A 101 -8.25 2.72 14.62
N ASP A 102 -8.45 4.00 14.37
CA ASP A 102 -9.45 4.45 13.39
C ASP A 102 -8.94 4.31 11.94
N SER A 103 -7.60 4.31 11.75
CA SER A 103 -6.99 4.20 10.44
C SER A 103 -5.63 3.52 10.48
N ILE A 104 -5.42 2.54 9.57
CA ILE A 104 -4.22 1.71 9.50
C ILE A 104 -3.73 1.61 8.06
N LEU A 105 -2.44 1.86 7.82
CA LEU A 105 -1.77 1.52 6.56
C LEU A 105 -1.08 0.16 6.69
N LEU A 106 -1.52 -0.82 5.92
CA LEU A 106 -1.02 -2.19 5.89
C LEU A 106 -0.10 -2.38 4.69
N VAL A 107 1.19 -2.67 4.92
CA VAL A 107 2.17 -2.85 3.84
C VAL A 107 2.61 -4.31 3.75
N GLY A 108 2.29 -4.97 2.63
CA GLY A 108 2.52 -6.40 2.47
C GLY A 108 2.82 -6.84 1.04
N HIS A 109 2.53 -8.09 0.75
CA HIS A 109 2.91 -8.80 -0.47
C HIS A 109 1.72 -9.52 -1.10
N ASN A 110 1.72 -9.68 -2.43
CA ASN A 110 0.86 -10.65 -3.10
C ASN A 110 1.52 -12.04 -3.08
N PRO A 111 0.72 -13.13 -3.09
CA PRO A 111 -0.75 -13.12 -3.33
C PRO A 111 -1.60 -12.78 -2.11
N ASN A 112 -1.12 -13.01 -0.88
CA ASN A 112 -1.94 -12.96 0.32
C ASN A 112 -2.54 -11.58 0.63
N LEU A 113 -1.83 -10.46 0.40
CA LEU A 113 -2.42 -9.13 0.63
C LEU A 113 -3.65 -8.89 -0.27
N ARG A 114 -3.60 -9.38 -1.52
CA ARG A 114 -4.74 -9.36 -2.45
C ARG A 114 -5.88 -10.24 -1.95
N GLU A 115 -5.56 -11.44 -1.47
CA GLU A 115 -6.54 -12.36 -0.88
C GLU A 115 -7.20 -11.74 0.35
N PHE A 116 -6.42 -11.15 1.26
CA PHE A 116 -6.94 -10.50 2.45
C PHE A 116 -7.88 -9.34 2.10
N LEU A 117 -7.49 -8.50 1.16
CA LEU A 117 -8.36 -7.43 0.65
C LEU A 117 -9.66 -8.00 0.07
N GLY A 118 -9.57 -9.00 -0.79
CA GLY A 118 -10.74 -9.66 -1.38
C GLY A 118 -11.71 -10.20 -0.34
N ARG A 119 -11.20 -10.92 0.67
CA ARG A 119 -12.02 -11.47 1.77
C ARG A 119 -12.65 -10.39 2.65
N VAL A 120 -11.94 -9.28 2.90
CA VAL A 120 -12.44 -8.16 3.71
C VAL A 120 -13.62 -7.45 3.04
N ILE A 121 -13.59 -7.32 1.70
CA ILE A 121 -14.64 -6.61 0.94
C ILE A 121 -15.73 -7.54 0.38
N SER A 122 -15.62 -8.85 0.59
CA SER A 122 -16.60 -9.82 0.13
C SER A 122 -17.68 -10.06 1.18
N ASP A 123 -18.91 -10.17 0.73
CA ASP A 123 -19.97 -10.78 1.52
C ASP A 123 -19.90 -12.32 1.41
N SER A 124 -20.50 -13.02 2.35
CA SER A 124 -20.49 -14.49 2.45
C SER A 124 -20.86 -15.16 1.11
N GLY A 125 -19.89 -15.88 0.53
CA GLY A 125 -20.07 -16.70 -0.65
C GLY A 125 -19.52 -16.16 -1.97
N CYS A 126 -18.99 -14.92 -2.01
CA CYS A 126 -18.31 -14.38 -3.19
C CYS A 126 -16.87 -13.99 -2.86
N GLU A 127 -15.90 -14.36 -3.71
CA GLU A 127 -14.54 -13.83 -3.61
C GLU A 127 -14.41 -12.59 -4.51
N ALA A 128 -14.20 -11.43 -3.91
CA ALA A 128 -13.84 -10.24 -4.67
C ALA A 128 -12.36 -10.29 -5.05
N VAL A 129 -12.07 -10.04 -6.31
CA VAL A 129 -10.69 -9.98 -6.83
C VAL A 129 -10.32 -8.54 -7.14
N VAL A 130 -9.40 -7.98 -6.35
CA VAL A 130 -8.83 -6.66 -6.60
C VAL A 130 -7.37 -6.82 -7.00
N GLU A 131 -7.01 -6.31 -8.17
CA GLU A 131 -5.62 -6.41 -8.62
C GLU A 131 -4.75 -5.33 -7.97
N LEU A 132 -3.92 -5.74 -7.01
CA LEU A 132 -2.91 -4.87 -6.41
C LEU A 132 -1.58 -5.01 -7.16
N LYS A 133 -1.25 -4.07 -8.05
CA LYS A 133 0.09 -3.94 -8.66
C LYS A 133 1.12 -3.51 -7.60
N LYS A 134 2.44 -3.69 -7.86
CA LYS A 134 3.50 -3.17 -6.98
C LYS A 134 3.30 -1.67 -6.75
N GLY A 135 3.32 -1.23 -5.49
CA GLY A 135 3.03 0.14 -5.09
C GLY A 135 1.57 0.56 -5.22
N ALA A 136 0.64 -0.33 -5.57
CA ALA A 136 -0.79 0.01 -5.52
C ALA A 136 -1.28 0.09 -4.09
N VAL A 137 -2.17 1.04 -3.84
CA VAL A 137 -2.85 1.23 -2.57
C VAL A 137 -4.36 1.21 -2.76
N ALA A 138 -5.07 0.48 -1.89
CA ALA A 138 -6.53 0.40 -1.86
C ALA A 138 -7.04 0.87 -0.50
N LYS A 139 -8.06 1.75 -0.48
CA LYS A 139 -8.76 2.19 0.73
C LYS A 139 -10.01 1.37 0.93
N VAL A 140 -10.16 0.83 2.12
CA VAL A 140 -11.34 0.09 2.56
C VAL A 140 -11.95 0.76 3.80
N GLU A 141 -13.23 1.00 3.78
CA GLU A 141 -14.01 1.39 4.95
C GLU A 141 -14.58 0.14 5.60
N MET A 142 -14.12 -0.17 6.83
CA MET A 142 -14.61 -1.30 7.60
C MET A 142 -15.94 -0.94 8.28
N ARG A 143 -16.94 -1.76 8.05
CA ARG A 143 -18.20 -1.82 8.78
C ARG A 143 -18.21 -3.09 9.64
N ARG A 144 -19.19 -3.27 10.51
CA ARG A 144 -19.19 -4.33 11.54
C ARG A 144 -18.58 -5.67 11.11
N ASN A 145 -18.99 -6.24 9.97
CA ASN A 145 -18.55 -7.58 9.53
C ASN A 145 -17.98 -7.62 8.10
N SER A 146 -18.00 -6.51 7.38
CA SER A 146 -17.50 -6.43 6.00
C SER A 146 -16.86 -5.07 5.73
N GLY A 147 -16.00 -5.00 4.72
CA GLY A 147 -15.39 -3.78 4.23
C GLY A 147 -15.99 -3.34 2.90
N SER A 148 -16.02 -2.04 2.67
CA SER A 148 -16.36 -1.47 1.37
C SER A 148 -15.12 -0.86 0.73
N LEU A 149 -14.78 -1.29 -0.48
CA LEU A 149 -13.67 -0.70 -1.25
C LEU A 149 -14.06 0.70 -1.71
N SER A 150 -13.41 1.72 -1.15
CA SER A 150 -13.64 3.11 -1.54
C SER A 150 -12.93 3.47 -2.84
N TRP A 151 -11.65 3.08 -2.98
CA TRP A 151 -10.84 3.29 -4.17
C TRP A 151 -9.59 2.39 -4.18
N CYS A 152 -9.01 2.21 -5.39
CA CYS A 152 -7.71 1.59 -5.60
C CYS A 152 -6.91 2.40 -6.60
N ILE A 153 -5.69 2.82 -6.21
CA ILE A 153 -4.82 3.68 -7.02
C ILE A 153 -3.49 2.96 -7.28
N THR A 154 -2.97 3.09 -8.49
CA THR A 154 -1.69 2.50 -8.89
C THR A 154 -0.65 3.58 -9.18
N PRO A 155 0.68 3.31 -9.01
CA PRO A 155 1.71 4.28 -9.37
C PRO A 155 1.64 4.74 -10.82
N ARG A 156 1.19 3.86 -11.73
CA ARG A 156 1.02 4.21 -13.16
C ARG A 156 0.01 5.33 -13.34
N ILE A 157 -1.16 5.23 -12.70
CA ILE A 157 -2.19 6.27 -12.74
C ILE A 157 -1.62 7.60 -12.24
N LEU A 158 -0.95 7.57 -11.08
CA LEU A 158 -0.37 8.78 -10.48
C LEU A 158 0.72 9.41 -11.34
N ARG A 159 1.59 8.60 -11.93
CA ARG A 159 2.63 9.08 -12.86
C ARG A 159 2.02 9.75 -14.08
N THR A 160 0.97 9.16 -14.65
CA THR A 160 0.26 9.73 -15.81
C THR A 160 -0.40 11.08 -15.47
N LEU A 161 -1.09 11.16 -14.33
CA LEU A 161 -1.72 12.41 -13.87
C LEU A 161 -0.69 13.50 -13.59
N HIS A 162 0.44 13.16 -12.96
CA HIS A 162 1.52 14.09 -12.70
C HIS A 162 2.15 14.63 -14.00
N ALA A 163 2.39 13.76 -14.99
CA ALA A 163 2.92 14.18 -16.28
C ALA A 163 1.96 15.16 -16.99
N ALA A 164 0.66 14.84 -17.02
CA ALA A 164 -0.36 15.70 -17.62
C ALA A 164 -0.45 17.08 -16.92
N ALA A 165 -0.35 17.12 -15.60
CA ALA A 165 -0.36 18.38 -14.84
C ALA A 165 0.86 19.26 -15.14
N THR A 166 2.05 18.64 -15.28
CA THR A 166 3.29 19.38 -15.61
C THR A 166 3.31 19.89 -17.05
N GLU A 167 2.70 19.20 -18.00
CA GLU A 167 2.55 19.67 -19.38
C GLU A 167 1.58 20.85 -19.47
N SER A 168 0.48 20.80 -18.74
CA SER A 168 -0.53 21.87 -18.70
C SER A 168 0.00 23.18 -18.09
N SER A 169 0.98 23.11 -17.19
CA SER A 169 1.58 24.27 -16.53
C SER A 169 2.70 24.95 -17.32
N ARG A 170 3.13 24.39 -18.47
CA ARG A 170 4.11 25.05 -19.34
C ARG A 170 3.49 26.27 -20.02
N PRO A 171 4.13 27.47 -19.94
CA PRO A 171 3.64 28.64 -20.63
C PRO A 171 3.59 28.36 -22.16
N LYS A 172 2.43 28.62 -22.78
CA LYS A 172 2.32 28.59 -24.24
C LYS A 172 3.25 29.66 -24.80
N THR A 173 4.41 29.28 -25.32
CA THR A 173 5.26 30.20 -26.07
C THR A 173 4.47 30.64 -27.31
N SER A 174 3.96 31.87 -27.30
CA SER A 174 3.37 32.49 -28.46
C SER A 174 4.47 32.64 -29.51
N ARG A 175 4.43 31.84 -30.56
CA ARG A 175 5.18 32.12 -31.78
C ARG A 175 4.62 33.43 -32.35
N LYS A 176 5.42 34.49 -32.32
CA LYS A 176 5.24 35.64 -33.19
C LYS A 176 5.71 35.31 -34.59
#